data_22fbaf996f95f6ae28d795271277420c
#
_entry.id   22fbaf996f95f6ae28d795271277420c
#
_cell.length_a   1.000
_cell.length_b   1.000
_cell.length_c   1.000
_cell.angle_alpha   90.00
_cell.angle_beta   90.00
_cell.angle_gamma   90.00
#
_symmetry.space_group_name_H-M   'P 1'
#
loop_
_entity.id
_entity.type
_entity.pdbx_description
1 polymer ?
#
loop_
_entity_poly.entity_id
_entity_poly.type
_entity_poly.pdbx_seq_one_letter_code
_entity_poly.pdbx_strand_id
1 'polypeptide(L)'
;HTLKVYNWADYLDLSLIEEFEQWYEEQTGEPVKVMYSTFDINENMLTEIEIGQEDYDVVCPSEYIIERMLRKNLLQPINKDYGPNTPNWLGNVSKFAEDKFQQMGDGKVNVSDYAVGFMWGTTGILYNTKLVKEEEVRSWDVIFNPRFEGKILMKDAFRDTYSVMVCLANYDDIKTGKVT
;
A
#
# COMPACT_ATOMS: atom_id res chain seq x y z
N HIS A 1 2.25 25.95 -9.21
CA HIS A 1 2.90 24.94 -8.35
C HIS A 1 2.91 23.58 -9.04
N THR A 2 3.87 22.72 -8.69
CA THR A 2 3.93 21.32 -9.17
C THR A 2 3.77 20.41 -7.97
N LEU A 3 2.92 19.38 -8.11
CA LEU A 3 2.73 18.31 -7.13
C LEU A 3 3.21 16.99 -7.75
N LYS A 4 4.24 16.39 -7.20
CA LYS A 4 4.81 15.12 -7.66
C LYS A 4 4.23 13.96 -6.85
N VAL A 5 3.47 13.09 -7.53
CA VAL A 5 2.80 11.93 -6.92
C VAL A 5 3.37 10.64 -7.49
N TYR A 6 3.73 9.70 -6.62
CA TYR A 6 4.24 8.39 -7.01
C TYR A 6 3.38 7.28 -6.39
N ASN A 7 2.63 6.60 -7.23
CA ASN A 7 1.59 5.64 -6.82
C ASN A 7 1.75 4.30 -7.55
N TRP A 8 1.00 3.31 -7.11
CA TRP A 8 0.84 2.06 -7.83
C TRP A 8 0.23 2.28 -9.21
N ALA A 9 0.69 1.49 -10.18
CA ALA A 9 -0.01 1.39 -11.46
C ALA A 9 -1.46 0.93 -11.23
N ASP A 10 -2.39 1.44 -12.03
CA ASP A 10 -3.82 1.09 -12.03
C ASP A 10 -4.59 1.39 -10.72
N TYR A 11 -4.04 2.20 -9.81
CA TYR A 11 -4.71 2.56 -8.55
C TYR A 11 -5.54 3.83 -8.64
N LEU A 12 -5.40 4.61 -9.70
CA LEU A 12 -6.07 5.89 -9.87
C LEU A 12 -6.66 5.98 -11.28
N ASP A 13 -7.90 6.42 -11.39
CA ASP A 13 -8.44 6.90 -12.65
C ASP A 13 -7.75 8.23 -13.00
N LEU A 14 -7.06 8.25 -14.13
CA LEU A 14 -6.25 9.41 -14.53
C LEU A 14 -7.09 10.67 -14.79
N SER A 15 -8.40 10.54 -15.04
CA SER A 15 -9.29 11.70 -15.15
C SER A 15 -9.37 12.52 -13.86
N LEU A 16 -9.18 11.86 -12.69
CA LEU A 16 -9.17 12.53 -11.40
C LEU A 16 -8.00 13.52 -11.21
N ILE A 17 -6.96 13.39 -12.00
CA ILE A 17 -5.82 14.32 -11.97
C ILE A 17 -6.27 15.70 -12.45
N GLU A 18 -6.94 15.74 -13.60
CA GLU A 18 -7.46 17.00 -14.16
C GLU A 18 -8.56 17.60 -13.28
N GLU A 19 -9.44 16.75 -12.74
CA GLU A 19 -10.47 17.19 -11.79
C GLU A 19 -9.86 17.79 -10.51
N PHE A 20 -8.79 17.18 -10.00
CA PHE A 20 -8.08 17.71 -8.83
C PHE A 20 -7.39 19.04 -9.13
N GLU A 21 -6.72 19.18 -10.27
CA GLU A 21 -6.06 20.43 -10.68
C GLU A 21 -7.09 21.56 -10.75
N GLN A 22 -8.25 21.34 -11.35
CA GLN A 22 -9.35 22.32 -11.42
C GLN A 22 -9.91 22.64 -10.03
N TRP A 23 -10.24 21.61 -9.24
CA TRP A 23 -10.75 21.79 -7.89
C TRP A 23 -9.78 22.59 -7.02
N TYR A 24 -8.49 22.30 -7.10
CA TYR A 24 -7.47 23.00 -6.31
C TYR A 24 -7.39 24.49 -6.67
N GLU A 25 -7.41 24.81 -7.96
CA GLU A 25 -7.41 26.19 -8.42
C GLU A 25 -8.69 26.93 -7.98
N GLU A 26 -9.84 26.27 -8.04
CA GLU A 26 -11.10 26.86 -7.55
C GLU A 26 -11.09 27.15 -6.04
N GLN A 27 -10.46 26.26 -5.24
CA GLN A 27 -10.41 26.42 -3.79
C GLN A 27 -9.37 27.42 -3.31
N THR A 28 -8.25 27.52 -3.99
CA THR A 28 -7.09 28.28 -3.52
C THR A 28 -6.82 29.56 -4.33
N GLY A 29 -7.33 29.63 -5.56
CA GLY A 29 -7.00 30.67 -6.53
C GLY A 29 -5.62 30.49 -7.16
N GLU A 30 -4.92 29.37 -6.91
CA GLU A 30 -3.59 29.09 -7.41
C GLU A 30 -3.59 27.81 -8.26
N PRO A 31 -3.04 27.83 -9.48
CA PRO A 31 -2.98 26.63 -10.29
C PRO A 31 -1.93 25.65 -9.76
N VAL A 32 -2.25 24.37 -9.81
CA VAL A 32 -1.34 23.26 -9.55
C VAL A 32 -1.23 22.37 -10.78
N LYS A 33 -0.04 21.83 -11.05
CA LYS A 33 0.18 20.79 -12.05
C LYS A 33 0.64 19.52 -11.37
N VAL A 34 -0.13 18.43 -11.53
CA VAL A 34 0.22 17.13 -10.98
C VAL A 34 1.14 16.39 -11.94
N MET A 35 2.30 15.99 -11.45
CA MET A 35 3.21 15.04 -12.11
C MET A 35 3.00 13.67 -11.48
N TYR A 36 2.26 12.82 -12.19
CA TYR A 36 1.88 11.49 -11.71
C TYR A 36 2.80 10.43 -12.30
N SER A 37 3.50 9.71 -11.43
CA SER A 37 4.37 8.59 -11.79
C SER A 37 3.87 7.31 -11.13
N THR A 38 4.16 6.14 -11.73
CA THR A 38 3.69 4.86 -11.22
C THR A 38 4.81 3.86 -11.03
N PHE A 39 4.60 2.93 -10.10
CA PHE A 39 5.47 1.78 -9.87
C PHE A 39 4.65 0.48 -9.71
N ASP A 40 5.32 -0.66 -9.89
CA ASP A 40 4.72 -1.99 -9.77
C ASP A 40 5.29 -2.77 -8.59
N ILE A 41 6.49 -2.40 -8.12
CA ILE A 41 7.23 -3.10 -7.05
C ILE A 41 7.69 -2.09 -6.00
N ASN A 42 7.28 -2.31 -4.75
CA ASN A 42 7.63 -1.47 -3.60
C ASN A 42 9.14 -1.25 -3.42
N GLU A 43 9.93 -2.31 -3.59
CA GLU A 43 11.37 -2.27 -3.38
C GLU A 43 12.07 -1.42 -4.44
N ASN A 44 11.60 -1.47 -5.67
CA ASN A 44 12.11 -0.63 -6.76
C ASN A 44 11.80 0.84 -6.50
N MET A 45 10.56 1.15 -6.13
CA MET A 45 10.13 2.48 -5.74
C MET A 45 10.99 3.04 -4.60
N LEU A 46 11.20 2.25 -3.53
CA LEU A 46 12.01 2.68 -2.39
C LEU A 46 13.46 2.91 -2.81
N THR A 47 14.04 2.03 -3.65
CA THR A 47 15.39 2.19 -4.16
C THR A 47 15.53 3.46 -4.99
N GLU A 48 14.55 3.75 -5.85
CA GLU A 48 14.53 4.96 -6.65
C GLU A 48 14.51 6.23 -5.78
N ILE A 49 13.71 6.24 -4.72
CA ILE A 49 13.68 7.36 -3.77
C ILE A 49 15.02 7.48 -3.01
N GLU A 50 15.63 6.36 -2.59
CA GLU A 50 16.86 6.37 -1.80
C GLU A 50 18.11 6.81 -2.59
N ILE A 51 18.20 6.41 -3.84
CA ILE A 51 19.37 6.69 -4.70
C ILE A 51 19.04 7.65 -5.82
N GLY A 52 17.76 7.85 -6.10
CA GLY A 52 17.27 8.81 -7.07
C GLY A 52 17.47 10.24 -6.58
N GLN A 53 17.38 11.17 -7.52
CA GLN A 53 17.44 12.61 -7.24
C GLN A 53 16.05 13.25 -7.30
N GLU A 54 15.01 12.41 -7.33
CA GLU A 54 13.63 12.88 -7.43
C GLU A 54 13.03 13.05 -6.03
N ASP A 55 12.59 14.28 -5.79
CA ASP A 55 11.80 14.62 -4.60
C ASP A 55 10.32 14.45 -4.94
N TYR A 56 9.68 13.47 -4.32
CA TYR A 56 8.24 13.29 -4.42
C TYR A 56 7.54 13.98 -3.25
N ASP A 57 6.41 14.65 -3.54
CA ASP A 57 5.57 15.27 -2.51
C ASP A 57 4.67 14.24 -1.84
N VAL A 58 4.17 13.27 -2.61
CA VAL A 58 3.29 12.19 -2.13
C VAL A 58 3.73 10.85 -2.73
N VAL A 59 3.87 9.84 -1.87
CA VAL A 59 4.15 8.46 -2.27
C VAL A 59 3.11 7.53 -1.65
N CYS A 60 2.71 6.47 -2.37
CA CYS A 60 1.69 5.52 -1.93
C CYS A 60 2.24 4.08 -1.84
N PRO A 61 3.17 3.78 -0.94
CA PRO A 61 3.71 2.43 -0.76
C PRO A 61 2.82 1.55 0.12
N SER A 62 3.17 0.27 0.20
CA SER A 62 2.62 -0.61 1.22
C SER A 62 3.15 -0.27 2.62
N GLU A 63 2.42 -0.68 3.65
CA GLU A 63 2.68 -0.36 5.05
C GLU A 63 4.10 -0.69 5.53
N TYR A 64 4.65 -1.83 5.14
CA TYR A 64 6.00 -2.23 5.55
C TYR A 64 7.11 -1.34 4.95
N ILE A 65 6.83 -0.72 3.80
CA ILE A 65 7.74 0.28 3.22
C ILE A 65 7.64 1.59 3.99
N ILE A 66 6.45 1.99 4.42
CA ILE A 66 6.27 3.18 5.28
C ILE A 66 7.15 3.06 6.52
N GLU A 67 7.14 1.90 7.21
CA GLU A 67 8.04 1.66 8.34
C GLU A 67 9.53 1.80 7.98
N ARG A 68 9.94 1.28 6.82
CA ARG A 68 11.32 1.41 6.37
C ARG A 68 11.69 2.85 6.07
N MET A 69 10.79 3.60 5.43
CA MET A 69 10.99 5.01 5.13
C MET A 69 11.08 5.86 6.41
N LEU A 70 10.26 5.58 7.41
CA LEU A 70 10.34 6.23 8.74
C LEU A 70 11.69 6.00 9.40
N ARG A 71 12.17 4.75 9.44
CA ARG A 71 13.50 4.41 10.01
C ARG A 71 14.66 5.11 9.29
N LYS A 72 14.47 5.46 8.03
CA LYS A 72 15.47 6.15 7.19
C LYS A 72 15.26 7.66 7.13
N ASN A 73 14.27 8.21 7.85
CA ASN A 73 13.91 9.62 7.84
C ASN A 73 13.61 10.16 6.43
N LEU A 74 12.91 9.37 5.62
CA LEU A 74 12.53 9.72 4.26
C LEU A 74 11.13 10.35 4.17
N LEU A 75 10.40 10.42 5.30
CA LEU A 75 9.05 10.97 5.35
C LEU A 75 9.03 12.26 6.17
N GLN A 76 8.19 13.19 5.75
CA GLN A 76 7.87 14.40 6.49
C GLN A 76 6.54 14.22 7.24
N PRO A 77 6.38 14.80 8.44
CA PRO A 77 5.10 14.81 9.12
C PRO A 77 4.02 15.48 8.27
N ILE A 78 2.83 14.89 8.26
CA ILE A 78 1.67 15.48 7.59
C ILE A 78 1.21 16.69 8.38
N ASN A 79 1.05 17.82 7.71
CA ASN A 79 0.36 18.96 8.29
C ASN A 79 -1.14 18.60 8.41
N LYS A 80 -1.66 18.55 9.63
CA LYS A 80 -3.06 18.18 9.91
C LYS A 80 -4.01 19.40 9.90
N ASP A 81 -3.48 20.58 9.68
CA ASP A 81 -4.29 21.79 9.49
C ASP A 81 -4.61 21.97 8.01
N TYR A 82 -5.68 21.35 7.58
CA TYR A 82 -6.15 21.42 6.19
C TYR A 82 -7.10 22.59 5.94
N GLY A 83 -7.25 23.49 6.92
CA GLY A 83 -8.15 24.62 6.84
C GLY A 83 -9.64 24.24 6.85
N PRO A 84 -10.54 25.22 6.64
CA PRO A 84 -11.98 25.03 6.80
C PRO A 84 -12.61 24.10 5.75
N ASN A 85 -11.94 23.86 4.63
CA ASN A 85 -12.48 23.09 3.50
C ASN A 85 -12.27 21.57 3.62
N THR A 86 -11.43 21.12 4.57
CA THR A 86 -11.16 19.68 4.79
C THR A 86 -11.23 19.34 6.29
N PRO A 87 -12.34 19.61 6.97
CA PRO A 87 -12.36 19.61 8.44
C PRO A 87 -12.23 18.24 9.08
N ASN A 88 -12.36 17.12 8.35
CA ASN A 88 -12.51 15.79 8.97
C ASN A 88 -11.89 14.64 8.19
N TRP A 89 -10.71 14.80 7.61
CA TRP A 89 -10.08 13.68 6.93
C TRP A 89 -9.81 12.48 7.88
N LEU A 90 -9.43 12.72 9.14
CA LEU A 90 -9.26 11.67 10.15
C LEU A 90 -10.58 10.95 10.48
N GLY A 91 -11.70 11.67 10.50
CA GLY A 91 -13.00 11.05 10.69
C GLY A 91 -13.47 10.16 9.53
N ASN A 92 -12.83 10.27 8.37
CA ASN A 92 -13.12 9.46 7.19
C ASN A 92 -12.19 8.26 7.03
N VAL A 93 -11.11 8.16 7.80
CA VAL A 93 -10.25 6.98 7.81
C VAL A 93 -10.94 5.86 8.57
N SER A 94 -10.94 4.66 8.01
CA SER A 94 -11.52 3.52 8.71
C SER A 94 -10.75 3.24 10.02
N LYS A 95 -11.50 2.98 11.10
CA LYS A 95 -10.89 2.64 12.39
C LYS A 95 -9.95 1.44 12.30
N PHE A 96 -10.24 0.49 11.43
CA PHE A 96 -9.37 -0.66 11.17
C PHE A 96 -7.98 -0.22 10.65
N ALA A 97 -7.94 0.70 9.68
CA ALA A 97 -6.68 1.20 9.13
C ALA A 97 -5.90 2.01 10.18
N GLU A 98 -6.60 2.83 10.95
CA GLU A 98 -5.99 3.61 12.04
C GLU A 98 -5.40 2.70 13.13
N ASP A 99 -6.16 1.71 13.60
CA ASP A 99 -5.69 0.74 14.59
C ASP A 99 -4.46 -0.05 14.07
N LYS A 100 -4.39 -0.34 12.77
CA LYS A 100 -3.22 -0.97 12.16
C LYS A 100 -2.02 -0.03 12.13
N PHE A 101 -2.19 1.22 11.76
CA PHE A 101 -1.11 2.20 11.81
C PHE A 101 -0.56 2.43 13.22
N GLN A 102 -1.41 2.39 14.25
CA GLN A 102 -0.97 2.48 15.64
C GLN A 102 -0.14 1.26 16.11
N GLN A 103 -0.33 0.11 15.47
CA GLN A 103 0.43 -1.13 15.75
C GLN A 103 1.76 -1.17 14.99
N MET A 104 1.95 -0.33 13.98
CA MET A 104 3.16 -0.25 13.19
C MET A 104 4.26 0.52 13.92
N GLY A 105 5.51 0.22 13.54
CA GLY A 105 6.66 0.92 14.10
C GLY A 105 7.17 0.30 15.41
N ASP A 106 8.13 1.00 16.01
CA ASP A 106 8.79 0.58 17.25
C ASP A 106 8.19 1.24 18.51
N GLY A 107 7.00 1.81 18.39
CA GLY A 107 6.31 2.54 19.45
C GLY A 107 6.86 3.93 19.76
N LYS A 108 7.88 4.41 19.03
CA LYS A 108 8.47 5.75 19.21
C LYS A 108 7.80 6.79 18.33
N VAL A 109 7.25 6.37 17.20
CA VAL A 109 6.65 7.25 16.21
C VAL A 109 5.24 6.78 15.93
N ASN A 110 4.30 7.72 15.95
CA ASN A 110 2.94 7.44 15.49
C ASN A 110 2.91 7.52 13.96
N VAL A 111 2.70 6.40 13.30
CA VAL A 111 2.70 6.32 11.83
C VAL A 111 1.61 7.22 11.21
N SER A 112 0.49 7.41 11.91
CA SER A 112 -0.58 8.32 11.47
C SER A 112 -0.17 9.79 11.40
N ASP A 113 1.00 10.16 11.94
CA ASP A 113 1.53 11.51 11.77
C ASP A 113 2.24 11.70 10.42
N TYR A 114 2.52 10.60 9.69
CA TYR A 114 3.29 10.60 8.45
C TYR A 114 2.54 9.97 7.27
N ALA A 115 1.49 9.20 7.53
CA ALA A 115 0.78 8.47 6.51
C ALA A 115 -0.73 8.39 6.77
N VAL A 116 -1.49 8.27 5.68
CA VAL A 116 -2.94 8.06 5.70
C VAL A 116 -3.25 6.80 4.90
N GLY A 117 -4.15 5.95 5.42
CA GLY A 117 -4.59 4.76 4.69
C GLY A 117 -5.37 5.14 3.43
N PHE A 118 -4.90 4.70 2.27
CA PHE A 118 -5.54 4.93 0.98
C PHE A 118 -6.40 3.74 0.56
N MET A 119 -5.78 2.56 0.46
CA MET A 119 -6.47 1.31 0.13
C MET A 119 -5.96 0.17 0.98
N TRP A 120 -6.79 -0.83 1.20
CA TRP A 120 -6.39 -2.11 1.77
C TRP A 120 -7.07 -3.24 0.99
N GLY A 121 -6.47 -4.41 1.03
CA GLY A 121 -7.02 -5.58 0.37
C GLY A 121 -6.49 -6.87 0.97
N THR A 122 -6.98 -7.98 0.45
CA THR A 122 -6.55 -9.32 0.83
C THR A 122 -5.92 -10.02 -0.36
N THR A 123 -4.90 -10.84 -0.10
CA THR A 123 -4.37 -11.74 -1.10
C THR A 123 -5.16 -13.05 -1.05
N GLY A 124 -5.61 -13.52 -2.21
CA GLY A 124 -6.43 -14.71 -2.33
C GLY A 124 -6.01 -15.59 -3.50
N ILE A 125 -6.64 -16.76 -3.59
CA ILE A 125 -6.44 -17.72 -4.66
C ILE A 125 -7.51 -17.50 -5.73
N LEU A 126 -7.09 -17.11 -6.93
CA LEU A 126 -7.94 -17.06 -8.11
C LEU A 126 -7.78 -18.37 -8.90
N TYR A 127 -8.88 -19.03 -9.22
CA TYR A 127 -8.83 -20.30 -9.92
C TYR A 127 -9.91 -20.41 -11.02
N ASN A 128 -9.62 -21.24 -12.02
CA ASN A 128 -10.57 -21.54 -13.09
C ASN A 128 -11.56 -22.61 -12.64
N THR A 129 -12.80 -22.24 -12.39
CA THR A 129 -13.87 -23.13 -11.91
C THR A 129 -14.25 -24.25 -12.88
N LYS A 130 -13.83 -24.17 -14.16
CA LYS A 130 -14.02 -25.25 -15.13
C LYS A 130 -12.99 -26.36 -15.00
N LEU A 131 -11.85 -26.09 -14.37
CA LEU A 131 -10.71 -27.02 -14.28
C LEU A 131 -10.40 -27.46 -12.85
N VAL A 132 -10.78 -26.65 -11.88
CA VAL A 132 -10.42 -26.81 -10.47
C VAL A 132 -11.68 -26.66 -9.62
N LYS A 133 -11.86 -27.57 -8.67
CA LYS A 133 -12.97 -27.49 -7.73
C LYS A 133 -12.60 -26.64 -6.52
N GLU A 134 -13.61 -26.01 -5.92
CA GLU A 134 -13.43 -25.13 -4.76
C GLU A 134 -12.72 -25.84 -3.60
N GLU A 135 -13.06 -27.10 -3.33
CA GLU A 135 -12.48 -27.87 -2.23
C GLU A 135 -10.97 -28.12 -2.39
N GLU A 136 -10.44 -28.00 -3.62
CA GLU A 136 -9.02 -28.18 -3.92
C GLU A 136 -8.19 -26.94 -3.63
N VAL A 137 -8.83 -25.77 -3.48
CA VAL A 137 -8.18 -24.46 -3.35
C VAL A 137 -8.58 -23.71 -2.07
N ARG A 138 -9.11 -24.42 -1.08
CA ARG A 138 -9.51 -23.83 0.21
C ARG A 138 -8.36 -23.47 1.12
N SER A 139 -7.17 -23.95 0.82
CA SER A 139 -5.95 -23.66 1.55
C SER A 139 -4.83 -23.28 0.59
N TRP A 140 -3.93 -22.45 1.07
CA TRP A 140 -2.70 -22.11 0.37
C TRP A 140 -1.77 -23.32 0.14
N ASP A 141 -2.00 -24.45 0.82
CA ASP A 141 -1.31 -25.73 0.53
C ASP A 141 -1.44 -26.19 -0.92
N VAL A 142 -2.41 -25.66 -1.65
CA VAL A 142 -2.61 -25.94 -3.08
C VAL A 142 -1.35 -25.69 -3.92
N ILE A 143 -0.51 -24.73 -3.52
CA ILE A 143 0.75 -24.42 -4.21
C ILE A 143 1.76 -25.57 -4.18
N PHE A 144 1.66 -26.48 -3.21
CA PHE A 144 2.51 -27.66 -3.08
C PHE A 144 1.87 -28.91 -3.68
N ASN A 145 0.66 -28.80 -4.23
CA ASN A 145 -0.02 -29.94 -4.83
C ASN A 145 0.58 -30.26 -6.22
N PRO A 146 1.19 -31.44 -6.43
CA PRO A 146 1.83 -31.81 -7.70
C PRO A 146 0.89 -31.73 -8.92
N ARG A 147 -0.43 -31.86 -8.71
CA ARG A 147 -1.43 -31.69 -9.78
C ARG A 147 -1.32 -30.34 -10.48
N PHE A 148 -0.91 -29.33 -9.78
CA PHE A 148 -0.84 -27.96 -10.27
C PHE A 148 0.57 -27.52 -10.67
N GLU A 149 1.53 -28.42 -10.67
CA GLU A 149 2.89 -28.13 -11.12
C GLU A 149 2.89 -27.53 -12.53
N GLY A 150 3.57 -26.41 -12.69
CA GLY A 150 3.63 -25.64 -13.95
C GLY A 150 2.30 -24.95 -14.35
N LYS A 151 1.29 -24.92 -13.47
CA LYS A 151 -0.03 -24.30 -13.73
C LYS A 151 -0.39 -23.19 -12.76
N ILE A 152 0.51 -22.84 -11.86
CA ILE A 152 0.31 -21.79 -10.86
C ILE A 152 1.01 -20.53 -11.35
N LEU A 153 0.29 -19.42 -11.33
CA LEU A 153 0.84 -18.09 -11.49
C LEU A 153 0.90 -17.43 -10.12
N MET A 154 2.02 -16.82 -9.80
CA MET A 154 2.20 -16.06 -8.58
C MET A 154 2.60 -14.64 -8.93
N LYS A 155 2.26 -13.70 -8.04
CA LYS A 155 2.67 -12.31 -8.19
C LYS A 155 4.20 -12.22 -8.17
N ASP A 156 4.77 -11.49 -9.12
CA ASP A 156 6.21 -11.19 -9.19
C ASP A 156 6.57 -10.09 -8.19
N ALA A 157 6.29 -10.37 -6.92
CA ALA A 157 6.63 -9.52 -5.80
C ALA A 157 7.10 -10.44 -4.67
N PHE A 158 8.41 -10.43 -4.41
CA PHE A 158 9.02 -11.35 -3.45
C PHE A 158 8.30 -11.33 -2.10
N ARG A 159 8.04 -10.15 -1.56
CA ARG A 159 7.45 -10.04 -0.23
C ARG A 159 6.03 -10.58 -0.17
N ASP A 160 5.19 -10.25 -1.15
CA ASP A 160 3.80 -10.72 -1.20
C ASP A 160 3.76 -12.25 -1.32
N THR A 161 4.55 -12.80 -2.23
CA THR A 161 4.63 -14.24 -2.48
C THR A 161 5.23 -15.00 -1.31
N TYR A 162 6.38 -14.52 -0.77
CA TYR A 162 7.06 -15.17 0.33
C TYR A 162 6.29 -15.10 1.65
N SER A 163 5.56 -14.01 1.89
CA SER A 163 4.72 -13.88 3.09
C SER A 163 3.64 -14.95 3.18
N VAL A 164 3.06 -15.36 2.06
CA VAL A 164 2.11 -16.48 2.05
C VAL A 164 2.74 -17.76 2.57
N MET A 165 4.00 -18.04 2.13
CA MET A 165 4.72 -19.23 2.57
C MET A 165 5.09 -19.17 4.06
N VAL A 166 5.52 -18.00 4.53
CA VAL A 166 5.84 -17.79 5.95
C VAL A 166 4.58 -17.95 6.81
N CYS A 167 3.47 -17.37 6.40
CA CYS A 167 2.20 -17.50 7.10
C CYS A 167 1.72 -18.96 7.13
N LEU A 168 1.88 -19.69 6.03
CA LEU A 168 1.49 -21.09 5.96
C LEU A 168 2.37 -21.95 6.90
N ALA A 169 3.69 -21.76 6.84
CA ALA A 169 4.64 -22.52 7.68
C ALA A 169 4.50 -22.23 9.19
N ASN A 170 4.00 -21.07 9.55
CA ASN A 170 3.86 -20.64 10.95
C ASN A 170 2.39 -20.45 11.37
N TYR A 171 1.46 -21.05 10.64
CA TYR A 171 0.02 -20.81 10.81
C TYR A 171 -0.46 -20.96 12.26
N ASP A 172 -0.09 -22.04 12.93
CA ASP A 172 -0.52 -22.32 14.31
C ASP A 172 0.08 -21.33 15.30
N ASP A 173 1.32 -20.90 15.09
CA ASP A 173 1.99 -19.94 15.97
C ASP A 173 1.45 -18.52 15.77
N ILE A 174 1.15 -18.15 14.53
CA ILE A 174 0.45 -16.88 14.21
C ILE A 174 -0.94 -16.90 14.84
N LYS A 175 -1.70 -17.97 14.65
CA LYS A 175 -3.06 -18.13 15.18
C LYS A 175 -3.12 -18.06 16.72
N THR A 176 -2.09 -18.54 17.38
CA THR A 176 -1.97 -18.52 18.86
C THR A 176 -1.29 -17.26 19.39
N GLY A 177 -0.87 -16.34 18.53
CA GLY A 177 -0.20 -15.09 18.90
C GLY A 177 1.23 -15.26 19.41
N LYS A 178 1.87 -16.39 19.13
CA LYS A 178 3.28 -16.61 19.49
C LYS A 178 4.24 -15.91 18.52
N VAL A 179 3.78 -15.68 17.29
CA VAL A 179 4.50 -14.95 16.24
C VAL A 179 3.52 -13.92 15.69
N THR A 180 4.00 -12.69 15.54
CA THR A 180 3.25 -11.55 14.97
C THR A 180 3.95 -11.05 13.70
#